data_e9a344e290f71363cbc1a89442bbb19c
#
_entry.id   e9a344e290f71363cbc1a89442bbb19c
#
_cell.length_a   1.000
_cell.length_b   1.000
_cell.length_c   1.000
_cell.angle_alpha   90.00
_cell.angle_beta   90.00
_cell.angle_gamma   90.00
#
_symmetry.space_group_name_H-M   'P 1'
#
loop_
_entity.id
_entity.type
_entity.pdbx_description
1 polymer ?
#
loop_
_entity_poly.entity_id
_entity_poly.type
_entity_poly.pdbx_seq_one_letter_code
_entity_poly.pdbx_strand_id
1 'polypeptide(L)'
;MAEIKLGDVSFNVSVEGDDRAPALLIAHSLGSDLSQWEPQMPSLTRRFRVIRYDSRGHGLSEPTPGPYSVEQLGRDALAILDALKVKKAHFMGLSLGGAVGMWLMINAPERIDRAILSNTNACFGHPDVWNARIKQALAEGLDAMAPGTMDRWFTRDFQERAPAEVDAMAARFRSTSAEAYAATAAALRDADQREAIRGVKNRVLVIVGTQDAATPPTAGGLIADHIPGARLVALEAAHLSNIEAANEFTRTIVSFLTAPAATQPAKAAMVEKPAKTPPEKATRKAAKKATKKASKAPAAKAATKGAKKAAKKSVKAATKKASKKAAPKALKQVAKKAAKKTAKQASKKVAKKVAKKATKKAAKKSTKAIVKKTARKVAKKAVKKPTRTAAKKPAKKASKTASKKAARKNARGRR
;
A
#
# COMPACT_ATOMS: atom_id res chain seq x y z
N MET A 1 22.53 -1.89 -9.64
CA MET A 1 21.33 -1.05 -9.88
C MET A 1 21.60 -0.23 -11.13
N ALA A 2 20.62 -0.08 -11.98
CA ALA A 2 20.71 0.72 -13.19
C ALA A 2 19.59 1.76 -13.18
N GLU A 3 19.90 2.96 -13.65
CA GLU A 3 18.90 3.97 -13.96
C GLU A 3 18.40 3.73 -15.38
N ILE A 4 17.08 3.58 -15.54
CA ILE A 4 16.44 3.46 -16.86
C ILE A 4 15.60 4.70 -17.09
N LYS A 5 15.95 5.47 -18.10
CA LYS A 5 15.20 6.65 -18.52
C LYS A 5 14.11 6.26 -19.50
N LEU A 6 12.84 6.52 -19.16
CA LEU A 6 11.66 6.24 -19.99
C LEU A 6 10.96 7.56 -20.30
N GLY A 7 11.19 8.09 -21.49
CA GLY A 7 10.82 9.48 -21.82
C GLY A 7 11.57 10.45 -20.93
N ASP A 8 10.82 11.27 -20.18
CA ASP A 8 11.39 12.28 -19.25
C ASP A 8 11.49 11.80 -17.81
N VAL A 9 11.21 10.51 -17.52
CA VAL A 9 11.17 9.96 -16.16
C VAL A 9 12.25 8.91 -15.97
N SER A 10 13.06 9.07 -14.92
CA SER A 10 14.08 8.08 -14.52
C SER A 10 13.51 7.08 -13.52
N PHE A 11 13.76 5.79 -13.79
CA PHE A 11 13.39 4.67 -12.92
C PHE A 11 14.64 3.99 -12.36
N ASN A 12 14.62 3.76 -11.05
CA ASN A 12 15.60 2.91 -10.40
C ASN A 12 15.23 1.45 -10.62
N VAL A 13 16.11 0.69 -11.28
CA VAL A 13 15.89 -0.71 -11.63
C VAL A 13 17.10 -1.54 -11.20
N SER A 14 16.84 -2.68 -10.58
CA SER A 14 17.85 -3.70 -10.27
C SER A 14 17.61 -4.91 -11.14
N VAL A 15 18.65 -5.41 -11.81
CA VAL A 15 18.62 -6.63 -12.61
C VAL A 15 19.69 -7.58 -12.06
N GLU A 16 19.28 -8.75 -11.61
CA GLU A 16 20.15 -9.71 -10.93
C GLU A 16 19.84 -11.14 -11.39
N GLY A 17 20.84 -12.03 -11.32
CA GLY A 17 20.75 -13.41 -11.80
C GLY A 17 21.33 -13.59 -13.21
N ASP A 18 21.21 -14.80 -13.78
CA ASP A 18 21.72 -15.09 -15.14
C ASP A 18 20.82 -14.43 -16.19
N ASP A 19 21.42 -13.66 -17.08
CA ASP A 19 20.69 -12.96 -18.17
C ASP A 19 19.95 -13.90 -19.12
N ARG A 20 20.36 -15.19 -19.20
CA ARG A 20 19.72 -16.23 -20.01
C ARG A 20 18.58 -16.95 -19.30
N ALA A 21 18.45 -16.78 -17.98
CA ALA A 21 17.37 -17.36 -17.21
C ALA A 21 16.02 -16.69 -17.54
N PRO A 22 14.89 -17.37 -17.29
CA PRO A 22 13.57 -16.75 -17.45
C PRO A 22 13.46 -15.46 -16.63
N ALA A 23 12.96 -14.40 -17.26
CA ALA A 23 12.80 -13.11 -16.60
C ALA A 23 11.65 -13.14 -15.56
N LEU A 24 11.87 -12.49 -14.42
CA LEU A 24 10.87 -12.27 -13.38
C LEU A 24 10.85 -10.78 -13.03
N LEU A 25 9.77 -10.09 -13.38
CA LEU A 25 9.53 -8.69 -13.01
C LEU A 25 8.81 -8.64 -11.66
N ILE A 26 9.30 -7.80 -10.74
CA ILE A 26 8.78 -7.70 -9.37
C ILE A 26 8.42 -6.26 -9.02
N ALA A 27 7.17 -6.06 -8.54
CA ALA A 27 6.63 -4.78 -8.12
C ALA A 27 6.29 -4.76 -6.62
N HIS A 28 6.68 -3.69 -5.93
CA HIS A 28 6.52 -3.51 -4.47
C HIS A 28 5.17 -2.89 -4.07
N SER A 29 4.93 -2.74 -2.76
CA SER A 29 3.74 -2.11 -2.18
C SER A 29 3.81 -0.58 -2.19
N LEU A 30 2.64 0.08 -2.04
CA LEU A 30 2.54 1.51 -1.82
C LEU A 30 3.33 1.95 -0.57
N GLY A 31 4.21 2.93 -0.72
CA GLY A 31 5.06 3.44 0.37
C GLY A 31 6.24 2.52 0.73
N SER A 32 6.63 1.65 -0.19
CA SER A 32 7.83 0.82 -0.09
C SER A 32 8.72 1.04 -1.32
N ASP A 33 9.75 0.22 -1.49
CA ASP A 33 10.67 0.24 -2.61
C ASP A 33 11.10 -1.18 -3.01
N LEU A 34 11.97 -1.30 -4.01
CA LEU A 34 12.46 -2.58 -4.53
C LEU A 34 13.16 -3.45 -3.48
N SER A 35 13.69 -2.85 -2.40
CA SER A 35 14.36 -3.59 -1.32
C SER A 35 13.41 -4.37 -0.42
N GLN A 36 12.09 -4.16 -0.54
CA GLN A 36 11.06 -5.00 0.10
C GLN A 36 11.29 -6.50 -0.19
N TRP A 37 11.91 -6.81 -1.32
CA TRP A 37 12.07 -8.17 -1.83
C TRP A 37 13.40 -8.83 -1.48
N GLU A 38 14.27 -8.16 -0.71
CA GLU A 38 15.57 -8.70 -0.30
C GLU A 38 15.53 -10.13 0.27
N PRO A 39 14.55 -10.49 1.13
CA PRO A 39 14.48 -11.85 1.68
C PRO A 39 14.33 -12.96 0.60
N GLN A 40 13.77 -12.64 -0.57
CA GLN A 40 13.53 -13.59 -1.65
C GLN A 40 14.72 -13.72 -2.62
N MET A 41 15.57 -12.69 -2.69
CA MET A 41 16.60 -12.56 -3.72
C MET A 41 17.58 -13.74 -3.77
N PRO A 42 18.12 -14.26 -2.63
CA PRO A 42 19.06 -15.38 -2.68
C PRO A 42 18.49 -16.65 -3.33
N SER A 43 17.16 -16.84 -3.29
CA SER A 43 16.50 -17.99 -3.91
C SER A 43 16.09 -17.75 -5.35
N LEU A 44 15.69 -16.52 -5.66
CA LEU A 44 15.19 -16.14 -6.99
C LEU A 44 16.31 -16.00 -8.01
N THR A 45 17.41 -15.33 -7.65
CA THR A 45 18.55 -15.05 -8.55
C THR A 45 19.27 -16.31 -9.04
N ARG A 46 19.14 -17.41 -8.30
CA ARG A 46 19.66 -18.70 -8.75
C ARG A 46 18.87 -19.34 -9.90
N ARG A 47 17.69 -18.82 -10.21
CA ARG A 47 16.73 -19.44 -11.16
C ARG A 47 16.18 -18.50 -12.21
N PHE A 48 16.21 -17.21 -11.92
CA PHE A 48 15.56 -16.17 -12.74
C PHE A 48 16.51 -15.00 -12.96
N ARG A 49 16.36 -14.36 -14.10
CA ARG A 49 16.78 -12.99 -14.29
C ARG A 49 15.77 -12.09 -13.60
N VAL A 50 16.07 -11.68 -12.37
CA VAL A 50 15.17 -10.92 -11.51
C VAL A 50 15.28 -9.43 -11.81
N ILE A 51 14.18 -8.81 -12.17
CA ILE A 51 14.05 -7.38 -12.45
C ILE A 51 13.18 -6.79 -11.35
N ARG A 52 13.76 -5.98 -10.49
CA ARG A 52 13.07 -5.21 -9.46
C ARG A 52 13.14 -3.74 -9.83
N TYR A 53 12.09 -3.00 -9.58
CA TYR A 53 12.08 -1.56 -9.83
C TYR A 53 11.33 -0.81 -8.74
N ASP A 54 11.71 0.43 -8.52
CA ASP A 54 10.93 1.36 -7.73
C ASP A 54 9.81 1.93 -8.61
N SER A 55 8.59 1.85 -8.13
CA SER A 55 7.45 2.47 -8.80
C SER A 55 7.64 3.99 -8.85
N ARG A 56 7.06 4.64 -9.83
CA ARG A 56 7.09 6.09 -10.00
C ARG A 56 6.89 6.83 -8.68
N GLY A 57 7.83 7.71 -8.31
CA GLY A 57 7.81 8.49 -7.08
C GLY A 57 8.12 7.71 -5.79
N HIS A 58 8.58 6.46 -5.90
CA HIS A 58 9.03 5.65 -4.77
C HIS A 58 10.53 5.37 -4.88
N GLY A 59 11.14 5.07 -3.73
CA GLY A 59 12.57 4.76 -3.65
C GLY A 59 13.42 5.83 -4.34
N LEU A 60 14.17 5.43 -5.37
CA LEU A 60 15.01 6.33 -6.17
C LEU A 60 14.40 6.66 -7.55
N SER A 61 13.17 6.19 -7.85
CA SER A 61 12.48 6.54 -9.08
C SER A 61 11.86 7.92 -9.01
N GLU A 62 12.01 8.67 -10.09
CA GLU A 62 11.58 10.07 -10.18
C GLU A 62 10.06 10.23 -10.02
N PRO A 63 9.59 11.17 -9.21
CA PRO A 63 8.19 11.52 -9.13
C PRO A 63 7.76 12.38 -10.32
N THR A 64 6.50 12.24 -10.71
CA THR A 64 5.85 13.15 -11.66
C THR A 64 4.57 13.74 -11.04
N PRO A 65 3.98 14.80 -11.60
CA PRO A 65 2.71 15.29 -11.12
C PRO A 65 1.62 14.20 -11.14
N GLY A 66 0.90 14.03 -10.03
CA GLY A 66 -0.24 13.12 -9.92
C GLY A 66 -1.58 13.77 -10.29
N PRO A 67 -2.71 13.06 -10.14
CA PRO A 67 -2.82 11.70 -9.62
C PRO A 67 -2.33 10.63 -10.61
N TYR A 68 -1.78 9.50 -10.11
CA TYR A 68 -1.45 8.35 -10.95
C TYR A 68 -2.66 7.41 -11.13
N SER A 69 -2.55 6.52 -12.11
CA SER A 69 -3.49 5.42 -12.31
C SER A 69 -2.77 4.07 -12.36
N VAL A 70 -3.49 2.97 -12.09
CA VAL A 70 -2.93 1.61 -12.25
C VAL A 70 -2.51 1.35 -13.70
N GLU A 71 -3.22 1.94 -14.67
CA GLU A 71 -2.81 1.90 -16.08
C GLU A 71 -1.43 2.54 -16.29
N GLN A 72 -1.19 3.74 -15.75
CA GLN A 72 0.09 4.41 -15.87
C GLN A 72 1.22 3.55 -15.27
N LEU A 73 1.02 3.01 -14.07
CA LEU A 73 2.01 2.14 -13.42
C LEU A 73 2.23 0.83 -14.18
N GLY A 74 1.20 0.29 -14.81
CA GLY A 74 1.30 -0.88 -15.68
C GLY A 74 2.08 -0.58 -16.96
N ARG A 75 1.89 0.58 -17.59
CA ARG A 75 2.66 1.05 -18.73
C ARG A 75 4.14 1.28 -18.39
N ASP A 76 4.42 1.82 -17.19
CA ASP A 76 5.79 1.94 -16.68
C ASP A 76 6.47 0.57 -16.59
N ALA A 77 5.78 -0.43 -16.05
CA ALA A 77 6.29 -1.81 -15.95
C ALA A 77 6.58 -2.43 -17.35
N LEU A 78 5.70 -2.21 -18.33
CA LEU A 78 5.93 -2.65 -19.71
C LEU A 78 7.13 -1.93 -20.35
N ALA A 79 7.24 -0.63 -20.16
CA ALA A 79 8.34 0.16 -20.71
C ALA A 79 9.70 -0.24 -20.12
N ILE A 80 9.75 -0.64 -18.83
CA ILE A 80 10.95 -1.22 -18.20
C ILE A 80 11.32 -2.55 -18.91
N LEU A 81 10.35 -3.44 -19.16
CA LEU A 81 10.59 -4.68 -19.88
C LEU A 81 11.10 -4.41 -21.31
N ASP A 82 10.55 -3.40 -21.99
CA ASP A 82 10.95 -3.03 -23.35
C ASP A 82 12.38 -2.48 -23.38
N ALA A 83 12.73 -1.58 -22.46
CA ALA A 83 14.10 -1.05 -22.32
C ALA A 83 15.13 -2.16 -22.07
N LEU A 84 14.75 -3.18 -21.29
CA LEU A 84 15.58 -4.37 -21.03
C LEU A 84 15.50 -5.44 -22.11
N LYS A 85 14.76 -5.20 -23.22
CA LYS A 85 14.53 -6.12 -24.34
C LYS A 85 13.90 -7.46 -23.89
N VAL A 86 13.08 -7.45 -22.85
CA VAL A 86 12.38 -8.62 -22.31
C VAL A 86 11.01 -8.72 -22.98
N LYS A 87 10.84 -9.69 -23.87
CA LYS A 87 9.56 -9.90 -24.58
C LYS A 87 8.47 -10.46 -23.68
N LYS A 88 8.83 -11.36 -22.77
CA LYS A 88 7.90 -12.04 -21.86
C LYS A 88 8.59 -12.33 -20.53
N ALA A 89 7.90 -12.09 -19.41
CA ALA A 89 8.42 -12.34 -18.07
C ALA A 89 7.38 -13.06 -17.21
N HIS A 90 7.81 -13.72 -16.15
CA HIS A 90 6.95 -13.94 -14.99
C HIS A 90 6.75 -12.61 -14.27
N PHE A 91 5.68 -12.48 -13.53
CA PHE A 91 5.39 -11.30 -12.73
C PHE A 91 5.12 -11.66 -11.27
N MET A 92 5.58 -10.83 -10.34
CA MET A 92 5.21 -10.92 -8.93
C MET A 92 4.95 -9.51 -8.38
N GLY A 93 3.83 -9.34 -7.69
CA GLY A 93 3.51 -8.05 -7.07
C GLY A 93 2.77 -8.20 -5.76
N LEU A 94 3.07 -7.31 -4.81
CA LEU A 94 2.39 -7.24 -3.52
C LEU A 94 1.59 -5.94 -3.42
N SER A 95 0.32 -6.04 -3.00
CA SER A 95 -0.56 -4.89 -2.77
C SER A 95 -0.70 -4.03 -4.03
N LEU A 96 -0.15 -2.81 -4.07
CA LEU A 96 -0.06 -1.98 -5.28
C LEU A 96 0.54 -2.76 -6.45
N GLY A 97 1.65 -3.48 -6.21
CA GLY A 97 2.27 -4.32 -7.24
C GLY A 97 1.32 -5.41 -7.75
N GLY A 98 0.46 -5.96 -6.90
CA GLY A 98 -0.58 -6.89 -7.31
C GLY A 98 -1.64 -6.25 -8.21
N ALA A 99 -2.03 -5.00 -7.93
CA ALA A 99 -2.92 -4.24 -8.81
C ALA A 99 -2.31 -3.99 -10.20
N VAL A 100 -1.01 -3.67 -10.24
CA VAL A 100 -0.24 -3.56 -11.49
C VAL A 100 -0.21 -4.90 -12.23
N GLY A 101 0.01 -6.01 -11.51
CA GLY A 101 0.00 -7.34 -12.10
C GLY A 101 -1.33 -7.73 -12.73
N MET A 102 -2.45 -7.41 -12.10
CA MET A 102 -3.78 -7.60 -12.68
C MET A 102 -3.94 -6.77 -13.96
N TRP A 103 -3.56 -5.50 -13.94
CA TRP A 103 -3.62 -4.64 -15.13
C TRP A 103 -2.79 -5.21 -16.29
N LEU A 104 -1.57 -5.69 -16.00
CA LEU A 104 -0.69 -6.30 -17.00
C LEU A 104 -1.34 -7.52 -17.65
N MET A 105 -1.94 -8.41 -16.87
CA MET A 105 -2.60 -9.61 -17.39
C MET A 105 -3.89 -9.30 -18.17
N ILE A 106 -4.56 -8.20 -17.87
CA ILE A 106 -5.75 -7.73 -18.59
C ILE A 106 -5.38 -7.10 -19.93
N ASN A 107 -4.34 -6.24 -19.94
CA ASN A 107 -4.05 -5.36 -21.07
C ASN A 107 -2.86 -5.79 -21.94
N ALA A 108 -1.99 -6.68 -21.43
CA ALA A 108 -0.81 -7.21 -22.11
C ALA A 108 -0.55 -8.67 -21.72
N PRO A 109 -1.54 -9.57 -21.84
CA PRO A 109 -1.45 -10.96 -21.35
C PRO A 109 -0.31 -11.76 -21.99
N GLU A 110 0.08 -11.45 -23.20
CA GLU A 110 1.18 -12.09 -23.94
C GLU A 110 2.56 -11.76 -23.36
N ARG A 111 2.67 -10.65 -22.62
CA ARG A 111 3.90 -10.19 -21.97
C ARG A 111 4.17 -10.90 -20.64
N ILE A 112 3.15 -11.53 -20.06
CA ILE A 112 3.22 -12.22 -18.79
C ILE A 112 3.04 -13.72 -18.98
N ASP A 113 3.95 -14.53 -18.44
CA ASP A 113 3.83 -15.99 -18.46
C ASP A 113 3.00 -16.48 -17.26
N ARG A 114 3.49 -16.24 -16.05
CA ARG A 114 2.84 -16.56 -14.78
C ARG A 114 2.82 -15.34 -13.90
N ALA A 115 1.78 -15.19 -13.09
CA ALA A 115 1.71 -14.09 -12.15
C ALA A 115 1.50 -14.57 -10.71
N ILE A 116 2.15 -13.89 -9.78
CA ILE A 116 1.93 -14.02 -8.35
C ILE A 116 1.36 -12.69 -7.85
N LEU A 117 0.16 -12.76 -7.29
CA LEU A 117 -0.57 -11.65 -6.72
C LEU A 117 -0.64 -11.85 -5.20
N SER A 118 0.16 -11.14 -4.45
CA SER A 118 0.19 -11.31 -3.00
C SER A 118 -0.40 -10.12 -2.27
N ASN A 119 -1.19 -10.39 -1.22
CA ASN A 119 -1.72 -9.38 -0.30
C ASN A 119 -2.28 -8.16 -1.06
N THR A 120 -3.20 -8.40 -1.98
CA THR A 120 -3.73 -7.38 -2.90
C THR A 120 -5.25 -7.47 -3.04
N ASN A 121 -5.83 -6.54 -3.75
CA ASN A 121 -7.26 -6.48 -4.01
C ASN A 121 -7.54 -6.04 -5.46
N ALA A 122 -8.60 -6.54 -6.06
CA ALA A 122 -9.08 -6.09 -7.37
C ALA A 122 -9.84 -4.74 -7.29
N CYS A 123 -10.30 -4.36 -6.09
CA CYS A 123 -10.90 -3.05 -5.79
C CYS A 123 -10.59 -2.70 -4.33
N PHE A 124 -9.85 -1.62 -4.10
CA PHE A 124 -9.26 -1.30 -2.79
C PHE A 124 -10.20 -0.57 -1.82
N GLY A 125 -11.50 -0.75 -1.98
CA GLY A 125 -12.51 -0.26 -1.05
C GLY A 125 -13.06 1.13 -1.40
N HIS A 126 -13.69 1.76 -0.41
CA HIS A 126 -14.43 3.00 -0.66
C HIS A 126 -13.50 4.20 -0.88
N PRO A 127 -13.74 5.04 -1.91
CA PRO A 127 -12.91 6.20 -2.22
C PRO A 127 -12.69 7.18 -1.05
N ASP A 128 -13.64 7.32 -0.13
CA ASP A 128 -13.51 8.23 1.01
C ASP A 128 -12.38 7.82 1.97
N VAL A 129 -12.11 6.50 2.11
CA VAL A 129 -10.99 6.00 2.93
C VAL A 129 -9.66 6.46 2.33
N TRP A 130 -9.50 6.33 1.02
CA TRP A 130 -8.31 6.77 0.30
C TRP A 130 -8.17 8.29 0.28
N ASN A 131 -9.27 9.02 0.07
CA ASN A 131 -9.27 10.49 0.15
C ASN A 131 -8.85 10.99 1.54
N ALA A 132 -9.24 10.28 2.60
CA ALA A 132 -8.80 10.60 3.96
C ALA A 132 -7.29 10.35 4.14
N ARG A 133 -6.76 9.22 3.62
CA ARG A 133 -5.32 8.89 3.65
C ARG A 133 -4.48 9.87 2.83
N ILE A 134 -4.91 10.20 1.61
CA ILE A 134 -4.27 11.21 0.76
C ILE A 134 -4.22 12.56 1.47
N LYS A 135 -5.34 12.97 2.07
CA LYS A 135 -5.40 14.23 2.83
C LYS A 135 -4.47 14.20 4.04
N GLN A 136 -4.40 13.08 4.75
CA GLN A 136 -3.51 12.90 5.90
C GLN A 136 -2.05 12.98 5.46
N ALA A 137 -1.64 12.23 4.42
CA ALA A 137 -0.29 12.27 3.89
C ALA A 137 0.16 13.71 3.54
N LEU A 138 -0.68 14.45 2.80
CA LEU A 138 -0.38 15.83 2.38
C LEU A 138 -0.43 16.86 3.52
N ALA A 139 -1.09 16.56 4.64
CA ALA A 139 -1.24 17.50 5.75
C ALA A 139 -0.26 17.25 6.90
N GLU A 140 0.08 15.99 7.16
CA GLU A 140 0.81 15.54 8.34
C GLU A 140 2.13 14.85 7.99
N GLY A 141 2.34 14.53 6.68
CA GLY A 141 3.49 13.76 6.22
C GLY A 141 3.38 12.26 6.53
N LEU A 142 4.35 11.48 6.04
CA LEU A 142 4.35 10.04 6.22
C LEU A 142 4.89 9.62 7.60
N ASP A 143 5.62 10.49 8.29
CA ASP A 143 6.08 10.22 9.67
C ASP A 143 4.90 9.95 10.60
N ALA A 144 3.87 10.79 10.54
CA ALA A 144 2.66 10.64 11.34
C ALA A 144 1.86 9.38 10.99
N MET A 145 1.98 8.89 9.75
CA MET A 145 1.27 7.71 9.27
C MET A 145 2.02 6.40 9.50
N ALA A 146 3.33 6.46 9.73
CA ALA A 146 4.19 5.27 9.80
C ALA A 146 3.77 4.27 10.90
N PRO A 147 3.49 4.66 12.16
CA PRO A 147 3.09 3.69 13.19
C PRO A 147 1.87 2.88 12.78
N GLY A 148 0.77 3.55 12.42
CA GLY A 148 -0.45 2.87 12.00
C GLY A 148 -0.32 2.11 10.67
N THR A 149 0.73 2.38 9.88
CA THR A 149 1.04 1.60 8.69
C THR A 149 1.76 0.32 9.06
N MET A 150 2.71 0.37 9.98
CA MET A 150 3.39 -0.83 10.49
C MET A 150 2.41 -1.77 11.20
N ASP A 151 1.43 -1.26 11.96
CA ASP A 151 0.36 -2.06 12.59
C ASP A 151 -0.50 -2.83 11.55
N ARG A 152 -0.64 -2.31 10.34
CA ARG A 152 -1.34 -3.01 9.26
C ARG A 152 -0.44 -3.94 8.45
N TRP A 153 0.87 -3.65 8.40
CA TRP A 153 1.82 -4.40 7.59
C TRP A 153 2.34 -5.65 8.27
N PHE A 154 2.42 -5.66 9.60
CA PHE A 154 2.98 -6.75 10.37
C PHE A 154 2.05 -7.14 11.53
N THR A 155 2.06 -8.42 11.88
CA THR A 155 1.41 -8.87 13.11
C THR A 155 2.14 -8.31 14.33
N ARG A 156 1.44 -8.24 15.46
CA ARG A 156 2.06 -7.80 16.71
C ARG A 156 3.22 -8.70 17.11
N ASP A 157 3.04 -10.01 16.98
CA ASP A 157 4.08 -10.99 17.29
C ASP A 157 5.34 -10.76 16.43
N PHE A 158 5.17 -10.38 15.15
CA PHE A 158 6.31 -10.06 14.30
C PHE A 158 6.99 -8.77 14.74
N GLN A 159 6.24 -7.74 15.06
CA GLN A 159 6.79 -6.45 15.53
C GLN A 159 7.61 -6.64 16.82
N GLU A 160 7.18 -7.53 17.71
CA GLU A 160 7.88 -7.82 18.98
C GLU A 160 9.16 -8.65 18.74
N ARG A 161 9.16 -9.65 17.83
CA ARG A 161 10.30 -10.54 17.59
C ARG A 161 11.32 -10.05 16.56
N ALA A 162 10.94 -9.10 15.71
CA ALA A 162 11.77 -8.60 14.60
C ALA A 162 11.67 -7.06 14.47
N PRO A 163 11.93 -6.29 15.55
CA PRO A 163 11.76 -4.84 15.54
C PRO A 163 12.67 -4.15 14.51
N ALA A 164 13.86 -4.68 14.24
CA ALA A 164 14.79 -4.10 13.28
C ALA A 164 14.24 -4.13 11.84
N GLU A 165 13.56 -5.20 11.45
CA GLU A 165 12.92 -5.34 10.14
C GLU A 165 11.73 -4.39 10.02
N VAL A 166 10.94 -4.23 11.09
CA VAL A 166 9.83 -3.29 11.15
C VAL A 166 10.31 -1.84 11.04
N ASP A 167 11.36 -1.49 11.78
CA ASP A 167 11.98 -0.16 11.73
C ASP A 167 12.57 0.15 10.34
N ALA A 168 13.21 -0.82 9.70
CA ALA A 168 13.72 -0.68 8.34
C ALA A 168 12.57 -0.41 7.34
N MET A 169 11.45 -1.11 7.47
CA MET A 169 10.26 -0.85 6.63
C MET A 169 9.59 0.48 6.96
N ALA A 170 9.56 0.87 8.22
CA ALA A 170 9.08 2.19 8.62
C ALA A 170 9.95 3.32 8.06
N ALA A 171 11.27 3.15 8.03
CA ALA A 171 12.19 4.11 7.43
C ALA A 171 11.95 4.26 5.91
N ARG A 172 11.77 3.15 5.19
CA ARG A 172 11.40 3.16 3.76
C ARG A 172 10.08 3.87 3.52
N PHE A 173 9.06 3.58 4.33
CA PHE A 173 7.77 4.26 4.23
C PHE A 173 7.92 5.78 4.40
N ARG A 174 8.69 6.23 5.37
CA ARG A 174 8.95 7.65 5.63
C ARG A 174 9.75 8.33 4.53
N SER A 175 10.60 7.61 3.80
CA SER A 175 11.41 8.17 2.71
C SER A 175 10.60 8.50 1.46
N THR A 176 9.39 7.96 1.31
CA THR A 176 8.49 8.32 0.21
C THR A 176 7.91 9.72 0.43
N SER A 177 7.93 10.60 -0.58
CA SER A 177 7.32 11.92 -0.44
C SER A 177 5.80 11.84 -0.29
N ALA A 178 5.23 12.79 0.47
CA ALA A 178 3.78 12.84 0.69
C ALA A 178 2.99 12.99 -0.61
N GLU A 179 3.54 13.77 -1.56
CA GLU A 179 2.95 14.01 -2.88
C GLU A 179 2.96 12.73 -3.73
N ALA A 180 4.09 12.01 -3.79
CA ALA A 180 4.20 10.76 -4.54
C ALA A 180 3.32 9.66 -3.93
N TYR A 181 3.30 9.55 -2.60
CA TYR A 181 2.36 8.66 -1.90
C TYR A 181 0.91 8.99 -2.25
N ALA A 182 0.53 10.27 -2.18
CA ALA A 182 -0.83 10.73 -2.49
C ALA A 182 -1.22 10.47 -3.95
N ALA A 183 -0.28 10.71 -4.88
CA ALA A 183 -0.47 10.45 -6.30
C ALA A 183 -0.71 8.95 -6.57
N THR A 184 0.08 8.08 -5.93
CA THR A 184 -0.05 6.62 -6.06
C THR A 184 -1.27 6.06 -5.32
N ALA A 185 -1.61 6.62 -4.15
CA ALA A 185 -2.82 6.25 -3.42
C ALA A 185 -4.10 6.55 -4.22
N ALA A 186 -4.07 7.55 -5.09
CA ALA A 186 -5.17 7.83 -6.00
C ALA A 186 -5.35 6.70 -7.03
N ALA A 187 -4.27 6.06 -7.50
CA ALA A 187 -4.36 4.92 -8.40
C ALA A 187 -5.13 3.74 -7.75
N LEU A 188 -4.88 3.46 -6.46
CA LEU A 188 -5.62 2.43 -5.73
C LEU A 188 -7.07 2.83 -5.42
N ARG A 189 -7.31 4.12 -5.12
CA ARG A 189 -8.66 4.66 -4.91
C ARG A 189 -9.57 4.41 -6.10
N ASP A 190 -9.02 4.60 -7.29
CA ASP A 190 -9.79 4.61 -8.54
C ASP A 190 -9.78 3.25 -9.25
N ALA A 191 -8.98 2.28 -8.76
CA ALA A 191 -8.87 0.95 -9.35
C ALA A 191 -10.08 0.08 -9.03
N ASP A 192 -10.75 -0.39 -10.08
CA ASP A 192 -11.70 -1.50 -10.01
C ASP A 192 -11.48 -2.45 -11.20
N GLN A 193 -10.86 -3.58 -10.92
CA GLN A 193 -10.50 -4.60 -11.90
C GLN A 193 -11.32 -5.89 -11.75
N ARG A 194 -12.34 -5.90 -10.85
CA ARG A 194 -13.09 -7.12 -10.47
C ARG A 194 -13.72 -7.85 -11.65
N GLU A 195 -14.31 -7.13 -12.58
CA GLU A 195 -14.91 -7.75 -13.77
C GLU A 195 -13.87 -8.10 -14.83
N ALA A 196 -12.86 -7.24 -15.03
CA ALA A 196 -11.86 -7.44 -16.06
C ALA A 196 -10.96 -8.68 -15.81
N ILE A 197 -10.66 -9.00 -14.55
CA ILE A 197 -9.85 -10.18 -14.21
C ILE A 197 -10.49 -11.52 -14.56
N ARG A 198 -11.81 -11.57 -14.82
CA ARG A 198 -12.52 -12.78 -15.27
C ARG A 198 -12.01 -13.27 -16.64
N GLY A 199 -11.47 -12.35 -17.45
CA GLY A 199 -10.89 -12.66 -18.76
C GLY A 199 -9.44 -13.12 -18.73
N VAL A 200 -8.77 -13.11 -17.58
CA VAL A 200 -7.37 -13.50 -17.44
C VAL A 200 -7.19 -14.99 -17.69
N LYS A 201 -6.26 -15.33 -18.58
CA LYS A 201 -5.91 -16.72 -18.96
C LYS A 201 -4.54 -17.16 -18.47
N ASN A 202 -3.75 -16.23 -17.94
CA ASN A 202 -2.42 -16.51 -17.38
C ASN A 202 -2.54 -17.43 -16.16
N ARG A 203 -1.48 -18.20 -15.90
CA ARG A 203 -1.39 -18.98 -14.66
C ARG A 203 -1.16 -18.03 -13.49
N VAL A 204 -2.04 -18.07 -12.49
CA VAL A 204 -2.00 -17.15 -11.36
C VAL A 204 -1.90 -17.91 -10.03
N LEU A 205 -1.01 -17.42 -9.17
CA LEU A 205 -0.98 -17.75 -7.76
C LEU A 205 -1.40 -16.49 -6.96
N VAL A 206 -2.41 -16.64 -6.13
CA VAL A 206 -2.82 -15.63 -5.16
C VAL A 206 -2.29 -16.04 -3.80
N ILE A 207 -1.61 -15.12 -3.11
CA ILE A 207 -1.13 -15.32 -1.73
C ILE A 207 -1.83 -14.32 -0.83
N VAL A 208 -2.31 -14.76 0.32
CA VAL A 208 -2.94 -13.91 1.34
C VAL A 208 -2.28 -14.13 2.69
N GLY A 209 -2.16 -13.08 3.47
CA GLY A 209 -1.84 -13.20 4.90
C GLY A 209 -3.12 -13.42 5.71
N THR A 210 -3.15 -14.41 6.60
CA THR A 210 -4.35 -14.73 7.39
C THR A 210 -4.77 -13.59 8.31
N GLN A 211 -3.83 -12.70 8.66
CA GLN A 211 -4.02 -11.56 9.56
C GLN A 211 -3.88 -10.21 8.82
N ASP A 212 -3.96 -10.20 7.49
CA ASP A 212 -3.86 -8.96 6.70
C ASP A 212 -5.09 -8.07 6.89
N ALA A 213 -4.89 -6.96 7.59
CA ALA A 213 -5.92 -5.94 7.81
C ALA A 213 -6.00 -4.89 6.68
N ALA A 214 -4.98 -4.81 5.83
CA ALA A 214 -4.94 -3.86 4.70
C ALA A 214 -5.69 -4.40 3.48
N THR A 215 -5.45 -5.67 3.13
CA THR A 215 -6.17 -6.42 2.09
C THR A 215 -6.59 -7.77 2.66
N PRO A 216 -7.77 -7.84 3.29
CA PRO A 216 -8.22 -9.03 4.02
C PRO A 216 -8.20 -10.29 3.12
N PRO A 217 -8.02 -11.49 3.69
CA PRO A 217 -7.98 -12.75 2.94
C PRO A 217 -9.13 -12.94 1.96
N THR A 218 -10.31 -12.39 2.27
CA THR A 218 -11.49 -12.41 1.38
C THR A 218 -11.25 -11.66 0.06
N ALA A 219 -10.36 -10.66 0.05
CA ALA A 219 -10.00 -9.94 -1.18
C ALA A 219 -9.20 -10.84 -2.13
N GLY A 220 -8.22 -11.58 -1.61
CA GLY A 220 -7.49 -12.57 -2.38
C GLY A 220 -8.37 -13.75 -2.81
N GLY A 221 -9.31 -14.18 -1.96
CA GLY A 221 -10.34 -15.16 -2.29
C GLY A 221 -11.16 -14.73 -3.51
N LEU A 222 -11.64 -13.48 -3.52
CA LEU A 222 -12.37 -12.92 -4.66
C LEU A 222 -11.52 -12.98 -5.95
N ILE A 223 -10.25 -12.59 -5.89
CA ILE A 223 -9.35 -12.65 -7.05
C ILE A 223 -9.21 -14.09 -7.55
N ALA A 224 -8.98 -15.05 -6.64
CA ALA A 224 -8.84 -16.46 -7.00
C ALA A 224 -10.14 -17.07 -7.58
N ASP A 225 -11.30 -16.64 -7.10
CA ASP A 225 -12.61 -17.08 -7.62
C ASP A 225 -12.93 -16.48 -9.00
N HIS A 226 -12.43 -15.28 -9.29
CA HIS A 226 -12.71 -14.58 -10.55
C HIS A 226 -11.73 -14.96 -11.66
N ILE A 227 -10.47 -15.28 -11.34
CA ILE A 227 -9.48 -15.68 -12.34
C ILE A 227 -9.56 -17.19 -12.56
N PRO A 228 -9.94 -17.68 -13.77
CA PRO A 228 -10.05 -19.11 -14.03
C PRO A 228 -8.73 -19.86 -13.78
N GLY A 229 -8.78 -20.88 -12.92
CA GLY A 229 -7.62 -21.72 -12.62
C GLY A 229 -6.58 -21.09 -11.69
N ALA A 230 -6.86 -19.94 -11.09
CA ALA A 230 -6.00 -19.35 -10.08
C ALA A 230 -5.90 -20.27 -8.84
N ARG A 231 -4.71 -20.32 -8.25
CA ARG A 231 -4.45 -21.01 -6.99
C ARG A 231 -4.39 -20.02 -5.86
N LEU A 232 -4.98 -20.36 -4.71
CA LEU A 232 -4.94 -19.56 -3.49
C LEU A 232 -4.10 -20.26 -2.43
N VAL A 233 -3.19 -19.51 -1.79
CA VAL A 233 -2.40 -19.94 -0.64
C VAL A 233 -2.51 -18.91 0.46
N ALA A 234 -2.78 -19.35 1.69
CA ALA A 234 -2.81 -18.51 2.88
C ALA A 234 -1.54 -18.75 3.71
N LEU A 235 -0.91 -17.68 4.17
CA LEU A 235 0.26 -17.70 5.04
C LEU A 235 -0.09 -17.07 6.38
N GLU A 236 0.47 -17.57 7.45
CA GLU A 236 0.32 -17.00 8.79
C GLU A 236 1.17 -15.72 8.89
N ALA A 237 0.61 -14.61 8.43
CA ALA A 237 1.26 -13.31 8.34
C ALA A 237 0.21 -12.20 8.17
N ALA A 238 0.64 -10.96 8.35
CA ALA A 238 -0.13 -9.79 7.97
C ALA A 238 0.13 -9.39 6.50
N HIS A 239 0.19 -8.08 6.20
CA HIS A 239 0.23 -7.55 4.83
C HIS A 239 1.56 -7.80 4.10
N LEU A 240 2.70 -7.65 4.77
CA LEU A 240 4.00 -7.94 4.17
C LEU A 240 4.42 -9.39 4.42
N SER A 241 3.60 -10.33 3.96
CA SER A 241 3.81 -11.77 4.16
C SER A 241 5.13 -12.27 3.56
N ASN A 242 5.69 -11.58 2.57
CA ASN A 242 7.00 -11.86 2.00
C ASN A 242 8.17 -11.58 2.97
N ILE A 243 7.96 -10.73 3.98
CA ILE A 243 8.94 -10.44 5.04
C ILE A 243 8.60 -11.28 6.27
N GLU A 244 7.37 -11.23 6.73
CA GLU A 244 6.93 -11.87 7.97
C GLU A 244 7.01 -13.41 7.92
N ALA A 245 6.62 -14.01 6.79
CA ALA A 245 6.68 -15.44 6.52
C ALA A 245 7.69 -15.77 5.39
N ALA A 246 8.86 -15.10 5.37
CA ALA A 246 9.79 -15.05 4.26
C ALA A 246 10.15 -16.43 3.68
N ASN A 247 10.42 -17.41 4.53
CA ASN A 247 10.80 -18.76 4.10
C ASN A 247 9.67 -19.51 3.39
N GLU A 248 8.47 -19.46 3.95
CA GLU A 248 7.29 -20.13 3.39
C GLU A 248 6.82 -19.44 2.12
N PHE A 249 6.79 -18.11 2.13
CA PHE A 249 6.52 -17.29 0.96
C PHE A 249 7.49 -17.65 -0.18
N THR A 250 8.79 -17.68 0.10
CA THR A 250 9.82 -17.98 -0.91
C THR A 250 9.67 -19.39 -1.49
N ARG A 251 9.44 -20.42 -0.64
CA ARG A 251 9.18 -21.78 -1.12
C ARG A 251 7.96 -21.85 -2.03
N THR A 252 6.88 -21.18 -1.63
CA THR A 252 5.60 -21.15 -2.35
C THR A 252 5.76 -20.55 -3.74
N ILE A 253 6.39 -19.36 -3.84
CA ILE A 253 6.57 -18.68 -5.13
C ILE A 253 7.53 -19.44 -6.06
N VAL A 254 8.64 -19.97 -5.55
CA VAL A 254 9.59 -20.74 -6.35
C VAL A 254 8.93 -22.01 -6.88
N SER A 255 8.21 -22.76 -6.05
CA SER A 255 7.46 -23.96 -6.48
C SER A 255 6.47 -23.64 -7.60
N PHE A 256 5.73 -22.55 -7.49
CA PHE A 256 4.78 -22.14 -8.52
C PHE A 256 5.46 -21.73 -9.83
N LEU A 257 6.52 -20.93 -9.75
CA LEU A 257 7.21 -20.38 -10.93
C LEU A 257 7.98 -21.49 -11.69
N THR A 258 8.48 -22.51 -11.01
CA THR A 258 9.25 -23.62 -11.62
C THR A 258 8.41 -24.84 -12.00
N ALA A 259 7.13 -24.89 -11.60
CA ALA A 259 6.27 -26.03 -11.92
C ALA A 259 6.13 -26.23 -13.45
N PRO A 260 6.08 -27.49 -13.94
CA PRO A 260 5.85 -27.77 -15.37
C PRO A 260 4.56 -27.13 -15.91
N ALA A 261 4.54 -26.83 -17.20
CA ALA A 261 3.37 -26.17 -17.84
C ALA A 261 2.10 -27.04 -17.79
N ALA A 262 2.24 -28.36 -17.79
CA ALA A 262 1.12 -29.31 -17.94
C ALA A 262 0.33 -29.60 -16.65
N THR A 263 0.73 -29.11 -15.48
CA THR A 263 0.03 -29.37 -14.23
C THR A 263 -0.75 -28.17 -13.74
N GLN A 264 -1.91 -27.89 -14.36
CA GLN A 264 -2.98 -27.21 -13.66
C GLN A 264 -3.88 -28.28 -13.02
N PRO A 265 -3.83 -28.55 -11.73
CA PRO A 265 -4.93 -29.25 -11.08
C PRO A 265 -6.13 -28.32 -11.08
N ALA A 266 -7.29 -28.87 -11.49
CA ALA A 266 -8.57 -28.25 -11.20
C ALA A 266 -8.64 -27.84 -9.73
N LYS A 267 -9.27 -26.65 -9.46
CA LYS A 267 -9.56 -26.06 -8.14
C LYS A 267 -9.02 -26.87 -6.97
N ALA A 268 -7.84 -26.55 -6.46
CA ALA A 268 -7.39 -27.12 -5.20
C ALA A 268 -8.35 -26.60 -4.12
N ALA A 269 -9.03 -27.53 -3.47
CA ALA A 269 -9.80 -27.28 -2.27
C ALA A 269 -8.95 -26.49 -1.27
N MET A 270 -9.60 -25.59 -0.55
CA MET A 270 -9.02 -24.89 0.60
C MET A 270 -8.17 -25.89 1.39
N VAL A 271 -6.92 -25.53 1.65
CA VAL A 271 -6.06 -26.32 2.53
C VAL A 271 -6.81 -26.47 3.85
N GLU A 272 -7.24 -27.68 4.14
CA GLU A 272 -7.79 -28.05 5.43
C GLU A 272 -6.78 -27.62 6.51
N LYS A 273 -7.29 -26.93 7.51
CA LYS A 273 -6.62 -26.68 8.77
C LYS A 273 -5.87 -27.95 9.19
N PRO A 274 -4.58 -27.92 9.54
CA PRO A 274 -3.94 -29.08 10.09
C PRO A 274 -4.77 -29.58 11.28
N ALA A 275 -5.25 -30.79 11.18
CA ALA A 275 -6.01 -31.44 12.24
C ALA A 275 -5.17 -31.36 13.51
N LYS A 276 -5.73 -30.78 14.56
CA LYS A 276 -5.16 -30.84 15.91
C LYS A 276 -4.98 -32.33 16.23
N THR A 277 -3.77 -32.77 16.33
CA THR A 277 -3.41 -34.11 16.83
C THR A 277 -4.08 -34.29 18.20
N PRO A 278 -4.87 -35.36 18.40
CA PRO A 278 -5.44 -35.60 19.74
C PRO A 278 -4.28 -35.86 20.72
N PRO A 279 -4.38 -35.40 21.97
CA PRO A 279 -3.35 -35.65 22.96
C PRO A 279 -3.24 -37.17 23.17
N GLU A 280 -2.06 -37.71 23.01
CA GLU A 280 -1.65 -39.07 23.24
C GLU A 280 -2.05 -39.48 24.67
N LYS A 281 -2.97 -40.45 24.78
CA LYS A 281 -3.34 -41.07 26.06
C LYS A 281 -2.15 -41.84 26.56
N ALA A 282 -1.36 -41.24 27.45
CA ALA A 282 -0.37 -41.95 28.22
C ALA A 282 -1.08 -43.02 29.08
N THR A 283 -0.90 -44.27 28.74
CA THR A 283 -1.20 -45.41 29.55
C THR A 283 -0.33 -45.38 30.82
N ARG A 284 -0.88 -44.99 31.95
CA ARG A 284 -0.35 -45.30 33.27
C ARG A 284 -1.18 -46.37 33.87
N LYS A 285 -0.73 -47.61 33.71
CA LYS A 285 -1.06 -48.76 34.57
C LYS A 285 0.02 -48.86 35.63
N ALA A 286 -0.44 -49.13 36.88
CA ALA A 286 0.31 -49.54 38.06
C ALA A 286 0.83 -48.41 39.00
N ALA A 287 0.06 -48.18 40.04
CA ALA A 287 0.51 -48.38 41.43
C ALA A 287 -0.70 -48.20 42.37
N LYS A 288 -1.37 -49.33 42.68
CA LYS A 288 -2.19 -49.45 43.88
C LYS A 288 -1.27 -49.91 44.99
N LYS A 289 -1.13 -49.12 46.06
CA LYS A 289 -1.19 -49.62 47.44
C LYS A 289 -0.91 -48.51 48.49
N ALA A 290 -1.77 -48.52 49.48
CA ALA A 290 -1.63 -47.94 50.85
C ALA A 290 -1.69 -46.38 50.92
N THR A 291 -2.61 -45.83 51.63
CA THR A 291 -2.91 -45.99 53.06
C THR A 291 -4.31 -45.48 53.41
N LYS A 292 -4.99 -46.29 54.22
CA LYS A 292 -6.20 -45.99 54.96
C LYS A 292 -5.88 -45.13 56.19
N LYS A 293 -6.62 -44.03 56.50
CA LYS A 293 -7.33 -43.87 57.77
C LYS A 293 -7.83 -42.46 58.02
N ALA A 294 -9.08 -42.43 58.43
CA ALA A 294 -9.76 -41.48 59.34
C ALA A 294 -10.02 -40.05 58.76
N SER A 295 -11.20 -39.49 58.86
CA SER A 295 -12.30 -39.56 59.84
C SER A 295 -13.53 -38.81 59.28
N LYS A 296 -14.73 -39.42 59.50
CA LYS A 296 -16.03 -38.88 59.87
C LYS A 296 -16.23 -37.33 59.84
N ALA A 297 -17.28 -36.77 59.29
CA ALA A 297 -18.72 -37.00 59.38
C ALA A 297 -19.48 -35.98 58.51
N PRO A 298 -20.81 -35.98 58.44
CA PRO A 298 -21.59 -35.67 57.24
C PRO A 298 -22.31 -34.32 57.33
N ALA A 299 -22.77 -33.83 56.19
CA ALA A 299 -24.02 -33.13 55.98
C ALA A 299 -23.91 -32.00 54.92
N ALA A 300 -24.85 -32.01 54.05
CA ALA A 300 -25.34 -30.98 53.13
C ALA A 300 -25.17 -31.29 51.63
N LYS A 301 -25.84 -32.34 51.19
CA LYS A 301 -26.16 -32.53 49.75
C LYS A 301 -27.68 -32.64 49.62
N ALA A 302 -28.40 -31.50 49.52
CA ALA A 302 -29.81 -31.54 49.06
C ALA A 302 -30.39 -30.22 48.55
N ALA A 303 -29.66 -29.08 48.44
CA ALA A 303 -30.31 -27.81 48.08
C ALA A 303 -29.89 -27.18 46.74
N THR A 304 -28.94 -27.76 45.97
CA THR A 304 -28.38 -27.10 44.78
C THR A 304 -28.80 -27.66 43.43
N LYS A 305 -29.56 -28.78 43.38
CA LYS A 305 -30.05 -29.33 42.09
C LYS A 305 -31.41 -28.80 41.62
N GLY A 306 -32.23 -28.23 42.51
CA GLY A 306 -33.54 -27.64 42.14
C GLY A 306 -33.44 -26.24 41.52
N ALA A 307 -32.53 -25.41 42.01
CA ALA A 307 -32.41 -24.00 41.59
C ALA A 307 -31.79 -23.84 40.17
N LYS A 308 -30.88 -24.73 39.75
CA LYS A 308 -30.27 -24.67 38.41
C LYS A 308 -31.21 -25.09 37.25
N LYS A 309 -32.24 -25.90 37.54
CA LYS A 309 -33.21 -26.35 36.50
C LYS A 309 -34.36 -25.33 36.32
N ALA A 310 -34.71 -24.56 37.33
CA ALA A 310 -35.71 -23.49 37.25
C ALA A 310 -35.12 -22.24 36.56
N ALA A 311 -33.87 -21.88 36.86
CA ALA A 311 -33.20 -20.74 36.24
C ALA A 311 -32.94 -20.95 34.71
N LYS A 312 -32.63 -22.19 34.29
CA LYS A 312 -32.45 -22.51 32.87
C LYS A 312 -33.75 -22.50 32.04
N LYS A 313 -34.88 -22.77 32.68
CA LYS A 313 -36.22 -22.75 32.01
C LYS A 313 -36.78 -21.34 31.89
N SER A 314 -36.55 -20.47 32.89
CA SER A 314 -37.00 -19.07 32.85
C SER A 314 -36.16 -18.20 31.85
N VAL A 315 -34.85 -18.42 31.76
CA VAL A 315 -34.00 -17.69 30.79
C VAL A 315 -34.31 -18.11 29.33
N LYS A 316 -34.66 -19.40 29.08
CA LYS A 316 -35.02 -19.87 27.75
C LYS A 316 -36.44 -19.41 27.30
N ALA A 317 -37.33 -19.11 28.21
CA ALA A 317 -38.64 -18.56 27.90
C ALA A 317 -38.63 -17.04 27.73
N ALA A 318 -37.76 -16.33 28.48
CA ALA A 318 -37.60 -14.88 28.35
C ALA A 318 -36.87 -14.48 27.07
N THR A 319 -35.83 -15.22 26.65
CA THR A 319 -35.14 -14.96 25.37
C THR A 319 -35.97 -15.27 24.15
N LYS A 320 -36.88 -16.25 24.19
CA LYS A 320 -37.75 -16.58 23.04
C LYS A 320 -38.94 -15.59 22.88
N LYS A 321 -39.35 -14.91 23.94
CA LYS A 321 -40.39 -13.86 23.90
C LYS A 321 -39.82 -12.46 23.60
N ALA A 322 -38.58 -12.17 23.99
CA ALA A 322 -37.91 -10.90 23.72
C ALA A 322 -37.45 -10.78 22.25
N SER A 323 -37.06 -11.89 21.61
CA SER A 323 -36.55 -11.87 20.23
C SER A 323 -37.66 -11.66 19.15
N LYS A 324 -38.93 -11.86 19.47
CA LYS A 324 -40.06 -11.68 18.50
C LYS A 324 -40.74 -10.31 18.54
N LYS A 325 -40.57 -9.49 19.58
CA LYS A 325 -41.29 -8.20 19.67
C LYS A 325 -40.40 -6.96 19.88
N ALA A 326 -39.14 -7.07 20.27
CA ALA A 326 -38.31 -5.92 20.61
C ALA A 326 -37.27 -5.52 19.53
N ALA A 327 -36.91 -6.39 18.63
CA ALA A 327 -35.86 -6.13 17.65
C ALA A 327 -36.15 -5.01 16.64
N PRO A 328 -37.38 -4.84 16.11
CA PRO A 328 -37.58 -3.79 15.11
C PRO A 328 -37.67 -2.36 15.69
N LYS A 329 -38.06 -2.20 16.98
CA LYS A 329 -38.15 -0.87 17.61
C LYS A 329 -36.84 -0.33 18.12
N ALA A 330 -35.97 -1.18 18.70
CA ALA A 330 -34.66 -0.76 19.19
C ALA A 330 -33.70 -0.38 18.05
N LEU A 331 -33.69 -1.14 16.95
CA LEU A 331 -32.90 -0.81 15.77
C LEU A 331 -33.37 0.50 15.09
N LYS A 332 -34.68 0.74 15.03
CA LYS A 332 -35.22 2.01 14.49
C LYS A 332 -34.88 3.22 15.38
N GLN A 333 -34.82 3.05 16.72
CA GLN A 333 -34.45 4.15 17.61
C GLN A 333 -32.93 4.44 17.58
N VAL A 334 -32.09 3.41 17.48
CA VAL A 334 -30.63 3.58 17.33
C VAL A 334 -30.29 4.21 15.99
N ALA A 335 -30.91 3.76 14.91
CA ALA A 335 -30.75 4.36 13.58
C ALA A 335 -31.23 5.82 13.54
N LYS A 336 -32.34 6.15 14.18
CA LYS A 336 -32.91 7.52 14.25
C LYS A 336 -32.01 8.45 15.14
N LYS A 337 -31.40 7.92 16.22
CA LYS A 337 -30.41 8.66 17.03
C LYS A 337 -29.10 8.88 16.28
N ALA A 338 -28.61 7.88 15.55
CA ALA A 338 -27.40 7.98 14.73
C ALA A 338 -27.58 9.00 13.59
N ALA A 339 -28.71 8.93 12.85
CA ALA A 339 -29.03 9.86 11.79
C ALA A 339 -29.16 11.31 12.29
N LYS A 340 -29.74 11.53 13.49
CA LYS A 340 -29.89 12.86 14.09
C LYS A 340 -28.54 13.43 14.54
N LYS A 341 -27.61 12.55 15.00
CA LYS A 341 -26.25 12.95 15.40
C LYS A 341 -25.38 13.31 14.18
N THR A 342 -25.51 12.56 13.09
CA THR A 342 -24.81 12.81 11.84
C THR A 342 -25.30 14.08 11.15
N ALA A 343 -26.60 14.31 11.12
CA ALA A 343 -27.20 15.54 10.56
C ALA A 343 -26.76 16.80 11.36
N LYS A 344 -26.70 16.69 12.70
CA LYS A 344 -26.22 17.81 13.57
C LYS A 344 -24.72 18.08 13.44
N GLN A 345 -23.92 17.09 13.12
CA GLN A 345 -22.50 17.26 12.82
C GLN A 345 -22.25 17.83 11.42
N ALA A 346 -23.03 17.40 10.43
CA ALA A 346 -22.98 17.93 9.07
C ALA A 346 -23.36 19.41 9.01
N SER A 347 -24.45 19.81 9.68
CA SER A 347 -24.86 21.22 9.74
C SER A 347 -23.85 22.10 10.47
N LYS A 348 -23.21 21.62 11.56
CA LYS A 348 -22.11 22.38 12.22
C LYS A 348 -20.86 22.52 11.31
N LYS A 349 -20.53 21.50 10.51
CA LYS A 349 -19.41 21.57 9.55
C LYS A 349 -19.68 22.56 8.41
N VAL A 350 -20.92 22.58 7.89
CA VAL A 350 -21.33 23.53 6.84
C VAL A 350 -21.31 24.97 7.37
N ALA A 351 -21.87 25.22 8.56
CA ALA A 351 -21.88 26.55 9.18
C ALA A 351 -20.44 27.07 9.43
N LYS A 352 -19.51 26.20 9.89
CA LYS A 352 -18.11 26.57 10.11
C LYS A 352 -17.35 26.85 8.79
N LYS A 353 -17.72 26.17 7.69
CA LYS A 353 -17.15 26.39 6.36
C LYS A 353 -17.65 27.69 5.72
N VAL A 354 -18.92 28.04 5.93
CA VAL A 354 -19.51 29.29 5.47
C VAL A 354 -18.94 30.49 6.24
N ALA A 355 -18.80 30.40 7.57
CA ALA A 355 -18.18 31.43 8.40
C ALA A 355 -16.71 31.68 7.99
N LYS A 356 -15.92 30.62 7.73
CA LYS A 356 -14.52 30.75 7.30
C LYS A 356 -14.38 31.33 5.89
N LYS A 357 -15.38 31.15 5.02
CA LYS A 357 -15.41 31.77 3.67
C LYS A 357 -15.79 33.22 3.73
N ALA A 358 -16.69 33.63 4.66
CA ALA A 358 -17.09 34.99 4.89
C ALA A 358 -15.95 35.86 5.48
N THR A 359 -15.22 35.32 6.49
CA THR A 359 -14.06 36.02 7.08
C THR A 359 -12.92 36.18 6.09
N LYS A 360 -12.64 35.16 5.21
CA LYS A 360 -11.62 35.24 4.17
C LYS A 360 -11.97 36.30 3.08
N LYS A 361 -13.28 36.46 2.79
CA LYS A 361 -13.78 37.48 1.84
C LYS A 361 -13.73 38.89 2.42
N ALA A 362 -13.99 39.03 3.72
CA ALA A 362 -13.87 40.32 4.43
C ALA A 362 -12.39 40.78 4.56
N ALA A 363 -11.49 39.85 4.93
CA ALA A 363 -10.06 40.15 5.01
C ALA A 363 -9.46 40.56 3.64
N LYS A 364 -9.87 39.90 2.54
CA LYS A 364 -9.43 40.27 1.18
C LYS A 364 -9.96 41.66 0.73
N LYS A 365 -11.12 42.06 1.21
CA LYS A 365 -11.70 43.40 0.92
C LYS A 365 -11.00 44.50 1.69
N SER A 366 -10.65 44.27 2.96
CA SER A 366 -9.92 45.25 3.79
C SER A 366 -8.48 45.44 3.31
N THR A 367 -7.77 44.36 2.93
CA THR A 367 -6.40 44.46 2.39
C THR A 367 -6.36 45.24 1.07
N LYS A 368 -7.36 45.00 0.18
CA LYS A 368 -7.46 45.77 -1.08
C LYS A 368 -7.76 47.26 -0.88
N ALA A 369 -8.51 47.62 0.19
CA ALA A 369 -8.80 49.00 0.54
C ALA A 369 -7.56 49.70 1.13
N ILE A 370 -6.78 48.97 1.98
CA ILE A 370 -5.54 49.51 2.58
C ILE A 370 -4.47 49.75 1.49
N VAL A 371 -4.27 48.80 0.59
CA VAL A 371 -3.31 48.91 -0.53
C VAL A 371 -3.66 50.11 -1.43
N LYS A 372 -4.95 50.30 -1.74
CA LYS A 372 -5.42 51.43 -2.56
C LYS A 372 -5.23 52.79 -1.87
N LYS A 373 -5.36 52.85 -0.51
CA LYS A 373 -5.16 54.04 0.28
C LYS A 373 -3.68 54.43 0.42
N THR A 374 -2.81 53.41 0.52
CA THR A 374 -1.34 53.58 0.60
C THR A 374 -0.76 54.02 -0.74
N ALA A 375 -1.20 53.42 -1.85
CA ALA A 375 -0.79 53.79 -3.20
C ALA A 375 -1.17 55.26 -3.53
N ARG A 376 -2.37 55.70 -3.10
CA ARG A 376 -2.80 57.12 -3.26
C ARG A 376 -1.98 58.09 -2.42
N LYS A 377 -1.49 57.66 -1.24
CA LYS A 377 -0.64 58.48 -0.36
C LYS A 377 0.78 58.64 -0.91
N VAL A 378 1.32 57.54 -1.52
CA VAL A 378 2.66 57.56 -2.15
C VAL A 378 2.65 58.42 -3.43
N ALA A 379 1.60 58.32 -4.27
CA ALA A 379 1.46 59.14 -5.47
C ALA A 379 1.31 60.65 -5.17
N LYS A 380 0.62 61.01 -4.07
CA LYS A 380 0.53 62.45 -3.64
C LYS A 380 1.84 63.01 -3.06
N LYS A 381 2.79 62.15 -2.59
CA LYS A 381 4.08 62.60 -2.06
C LYS A 381 5.14 62.74 -3.15
N ALA A 382 4.97 62.11 -4.31
CA ALA A 382 5.86 62.20 -5.46
C ALA A 382 5.69 63.49 -6.32
N VAL A 383 4.57 64.21 -6.13
CA VAL A 383 4.24 65.40 -6.94
C VAL A 383 4.75 66.74 -6.28
N LYS A 384 5.36 66.71 -5.08
CA LYS A 384 5.90 67.91 -4.41
C LYS A 384 7.41 67.80 -4.21
N LYS A 385 8.21 67.97 -5.27
CA LYS A 385 9.55 68.62 -5.22
C LYS A 385 10.07 68.87 -6.62
N PRO A 386 10.20 70.10 -7.06
CA PRO A 386 11.07 70.53 -8.16
C PRO A 386 12.33 71.19 -7.62
N THR A 387 13.50 70.81 -8.06
CA THR A 387 14.73 71.65 -8.09
C THR A 387 15.65 70.94 -9.11
N ARG A 388 15.86 71.55 -10.27
CA ARG A 388 16.82 72.55 -10.74
C ARG A 388 18.24 72.34 -10.20
N THR A 389 19.16 71.93 -11.11
CA THR A 389 20.47 72.49 -11.49
C THR A 389 21.12 71.52 -12.46
N ALA A 390 21.25 71.88 -13.70
CA ALA A 390 22.31 72.52 -14.43
C ALA A 390 23.53 71.70 -14.72
N ALA A 391 23.58 71.30 -15.96
CA ALA A 391 24.67 71.21 -16.93
C ALA A 391 26.12 71.13 -16.45
N LYS A 392 26.83 70.07 -17.04
CA LYS A 392 28.09 70.35 -17.80
C LYS A 392 28.52 68.97 -18.51
N LYS A 393 28.54 69.02 -19.83
CA LYS A 393 29.46 68.23 -20.70
C LYS A 393 30.81 69.01 -20.68
N PRO A 394 31.98 68.38 -21.08
CA PRO A 394 32.19 67.67 -22.31
C PRO A 394 33.34 66.62 -22.33
N ALA A 395 33.42 65.98 -23.51
CA ALA A 395 34.55 65.63 -24.36
C ALA A 395 35.31 64.31 -24.18
N LYS A 396 35.11 63.48 -25.20
CA LYS A 396 36.06 62.87 -26.13
C LYS A 396 37.45 62.46 -25.62
N LYS A 397 37.82 61.20 -25.80
CA LYS A 397 38.96 60.86 -26.68
C LYS A 397 38.93 59.35 -27.04
N ALA A 398 39.17 59.12 -28.29
CA ALA A 398 39.34 57.86 -28.98
C ALA A 398 40.83 57.41 -28.96
N SER A 399 41.05 56.12 -29.15
CA SER A 399 42.10 55.48 -29.97
C SER A 399 41.92 53.96 -29.81
N LYS A 400 41.57 53.20 -30.85
CA LYS A 400 42.33 52.68 -31.99
C LYS A 400 43.64 52.01 -31.54
N THR A 401 43.70 50.72 -31.74
CA THR A 401 44.60 49.96 -32.63
C THR A 401 44.43 48.49 -32.31
N ALA A 402 43.94 47.62 -33.22
CA ALA A 402 44.66 46.94 -34.29
C ALA A 402 45.76 46.00 -33.73
N SER A 403 45.90 44.80 -34.01
CA SER A 403 45.77 44.03 -35.24
C SER A 403 46.51 42.67 -35.06
N LYS A 404 45.96 41.58 -35.62
CA LYS A 404 46.64 40.64 -36.52
C LYS A 404 47.54 39.51 -35.98
N LYS A 405 47.19 38.32 -36.55
CA LYS A 405 48.04 37.30 -37.15
C LYS A 405 48.73 36.31 -36.19
N ALA A 406 48.83 35.05 -36.44
CA ALA A 406 48.71 34.10 -37.52
C ALA A 406 48.95 32.72 -36.95
N ALA A 407 48.21 31.70 -37.27
CA ALA A 407 48.47 30.69 -38.28
C ALA A 407 49.75 29.83 -38.17
N ARG A 408 49.50 28.52 -38.35
CA ARG A 408 50.42 27.46 -38.79
C ARG A 408 51.14 26.69 -37.68
N LYS A 409 51.15 25.38 -37.69
CA LYS A 409 51.20 24.27 -38.64
C LYS A 409 51.89 23.10 -37.95
N ASN A 410 51.45 21.93 -38.31
CA ASN A 410 52.17 20.67 -38.47
C ASN A 410 52.44 19.81 -37.23
N ALA A 411 51.97 18.64 -37.21
CA ALA A 411 52.10 17.44 -38.03
C ALA A 411 53.16 16.47 -37.53
N ARG A 412 52.76 15.17 -37.48
CA ARG A 412 53.58 13.94 -37.44
C ARG A 412 54.19 13.63 -36.04
N GLY A 413 54.16 12.44 -35.58
CA GLY A 413 54.06 11.11 -36.16
C GLY A 413 54.17 10.05 -35.09
N ARG A 414 53.63 8.96 -35.46
CA ARG A 414 54.05 7.57 -35.27
C ARG A 414 54.88 7.19 -34.01
N ARG A 415 54.32 6.38 -33.18
CA ARG A 415 54.55 4.90 -33.21
C ARG A 415 53.45 4.23 -32.38
#